data_2d4ec33ab5cc2ea538ecbfab9558d8c6
#
_entry.id   2d4ec33ab5cc2ea538ecbfab9558d8c6
#
_cell.length_a   1.000
_cell.length_b   1.000
_cell.length_c   1.000
_cell.angle_alpha   90.00
_cell.angle_beta   90.00
_cell.angle_gamma   90.00
#
_symmetry.space_group_name_H-M   'P 1'
#
loop_
_entity.id
_entity.type
_entity.pdbx_description
1 polymer ?
#
loop_
_entity_poly.entity_id
_entity_poly.type
_entity_poly.pdbx_seq_one_letter_code
_entity_poly.pdbx_strand_id
1 'polypeptide(L)'
;MKSSPSLSDSLAGLSQNPQEILHRLRMERERRAKAAEQKRIEENAAEIRARCEASHLEFSKEMFPHLEGAGLRVGPHHAAMSTALDRVFAGQCKRLIINVPPGYTKTVFAGVMFLAMGFALNPRARFIYSSFSEALVKETSGNARDLMKTPEFQALWPRQLRKDTEGKGRWKTLEGGGLLAAPAGGTITGFRAVTMEPGFTGALIIDDPLKPDDADSDTERPKINKRWHTTFKSRLAHEDVPVVIIMQRLHPDDMSGYLLSGEGGDEWEHLMLPVMIDPDEIYPDEFTHGRPIDHGLKPGPLWPAKHTEKHIELLQHDEFVYSAQYAQRPIAPGGAIFREEHLVGWDEL
;
A
#
# COMPACT_ATOMS: atom_id res chain seq x y z
N MET A 1 -10.28 -17.77 -48.26
CA MET A 1 -11.73 -17.67 -48.00
C MET A 1 -12.30 -19.07 -47.96
N LYS A 2 -12.54 -19.66 -46.81
CA LYS A 2 -13.26 -20.94 -46.67
C LYS A 2 -14.73 -20.59 -46.54
N SER A 3 -15.54 -21.00 -47.51
CA SER A 3 -16.99 -20.85 -47.55
C SER A 3 -17.64 -21.52 -46.37
N SER A 4 -18.53 -20.82 -45.70
CA SER A 4 -19.37 -21.38 -44.61
C SER A 4 -20.22 -22.52 -45.21
N PRO A 5 -20.36 -23.68 -44.52
CA PRO A 5 -21.21 -24.77 -45.02
C PRO A 5 -22.66 -24.30 -45.12
N SER A 6 -23.33 -24.70 -46.19
CA SER A 6 -24.72 -24.36 -46.45
C SER A 6 -25.63 -25.05 -45.43
N LEU A 7 -26.80 -24.45 -45.15
CA LEU A 7 -27.83 -25.04 -44.27
C LEU A 7 -28.24 -26.45 -44.69
N SER A 8 -28.10 -26.78 -46.00
CA SER A 8 -28.39 -28.12 -46.55
C SER A 8 -27.37 -29.16 -46.11
N ASP A 9 -26.07 -28.80 -45.92
CA ASP A 9 -25.03 -29.76 -45.47
C ASP A 9 -25.15 -30.09 -43.98
N SER A 10 -25.81 -29.24 -43.22
CA SER A 10 -26.07 -29.45 -41.78
C SER A 10 -27.29 -30.40 -41.55
N LEU A 11 -28.12 -30.64 -42.51
CA LEU A 11 -29.33 -31.45 -42.40
C LEU A 11 -29.13 -32.92 -42.81
N ALA A 12 -28.05 -33.26 -43.50
CA ALA A 12 -27.81 -34.59 -44.11
C ALA A 12 -27.50 -35.71 -43.09
N GLY A 13 -27.54 -35.45 -41.79
CA GLY A 13 -27.29 -36.42 -40.70
C GLY A 13 -28.32 -36.42 -39.59
N LEU A 14 -29.50 -35.83 -39.78
CA LEU A 14 -30.53 -35.76 -38.73
C LEU A 14 -31.31 -37.04 -38.67
N SER A 15 -31.30 -37.73 -37.52
CA SER A 15 -32.22 -38.81 -37.17
C SER A 15 -33.65 -38.34 -37.42
N GLN A 16 -34.48 -39.18 -38.04
CA GLN A 16 -35.91 -38.93 -38.28
C GLN A 16 -36.75 -39.07 -37.00
N ASN A 17 -36.11 -39.37 -35.87
CA ASN A 17 -36.80 -39.52 -34.58
C ASN A 17 -37.03 -38.16 -33.91
N PRO A 18 -38.27 -37.68 -33.78
CA PRO A 18 -38.57 -36.39 -33.16
C PRO A 18 -38.03 -36.24 -31.70
N GLN A 19 -37.92 -37.32 -30.95
CA GLN A 19 -37.38 -37.29 -29.60
C GLN A 19 -35.87 -37.02 -29.58
N GLU A 20 -35.13 -37.56 -30.53
CA GLU A 20 -33.70 -37.33 -30.67
C GLU A 20 -33.40 -35.89 -31.09
N ILE A 21 -34.23 -35.37 -32.01
CA ILE A 21 -34.13 -33.95 -32.44
C ILE A 21 -34.39 -33.03 -31.23
N LEU A 22 -35.44 -33.25 -30.48
CA LEU A 22 -35.77 -32.49 -29.25
C LEU A 22 -34.67 -32.59 -28.20
N HIS A 23 -34.09 -33.75 -28.00
CA HIS A 23 -32.98 -33.97 -27.08
C HIS A 23 -31.74 -33.13 -27.51
N ARG A 24 -31.34 -33.19 -28.78
CA ARG A 24 -30.24 -32.38 -29.34
C ARG A 24 -30.48 -30.89 -29.21
N LEU A 25 -31.68 -30.41 -29.48
CA LEU A 25 -32.04 -29.00 -29.33
C LEU A 25 -31.98 -28.53 -27.87
N ARG A 26 -32.39 -29.37 -26.92
CA ARG A 26 -32.27 -29.09 -25.48
C ARG A 26 -30.81 -28.99 -25.06
N MET A 27 -29.97 -29.96 -25.44
CA MET A 27 -28.54 -29.96 -25.13
C MET A 27 -27.82 -28.75 -25.75
N GLU A 28 -28.15 -28.39 -26.98
CA GLU A 28 -27.57 -27.24 -27.65
C GLU A 28 -27.99 -25.90 -26.96
N ARG A 29 -29.28 -25.82 -26.54
CA ARG A 29 -29.78 -24.66 -25.80
C ARG A 29 -29.10 -24.52 -24.44
N GLU A 30 -28.92 -25.61 -23.72
CA GLU A 30 -28.21 -25.65 -22.44
C GLU A 30 -26.73 -25.26 -22.61
N ARG A 31 -26.08 -25.79 -23.66
CA ARG A 31 -24.69 -25.43 -24.00
C ARG A 31 -24.54 -23.94 -24.31
N ARG A 32 -25.46 -23.36 -25.11
CA ARG A 32 -25.47 -21.93 -25.42
C ARG A 32 -25.73 -21.08 -24.17
N ALA A 33 -26.66 -21.49 -23.31
CA ALA A 33 -26.94 -20.79 -22.07
C ALA A 33 -25.73 -20.79 -21.13
N LYS A 34 -25.06 -21.96 -20.97
CA LYS A 34 -23.82 -22.06 -20.19
C LYS A 34 -22.69 -21.21 -20.79
N ALA A 35 -22.53 -21.22 -22.10
CA ALA A 35 -21.52 -20.39 -22.78
C ALA A 35 -21.80 -18.90 -22.64
N ALA A 36 -23.07 -18.48 -22.72
CA ALA A 36 -23.45 -17.08 -22.50
C ALA A 36 -23.22 -16.64 -21.04
N GLU A 37 -23.54 -17.48 -20.08
CA GLU A 37 -23.30 -17.21 -18.67
C GLU A 37 -21.79 -17.14 -18.36
N GLN A 38 -21.00 -18.08 -18.90
CA GLN A 38 -19.55 -18.07 -18.76
C GLN A 38 -18.93 -16.79 -19.35
N LYS A 39 -19.39 -16.37 -20.54
CA LYS A 39 -18.96 -15.13 -21.16
C LYS A 39 -19.29 -13.90 -20.30
N ARG A 40 -20.50 -13.86 -19.70
CA ARG A 40 -20.90 -12.78 -18.80
C ARG A 40 -20.02 -12.71 -17.55
N ILE A 41 -19.67 -13.88 -16.97
CA ILE A 41 -18.74 -13.97 -15.83
C ILE A 41 -17.36 -13.44 -16.22
N GLU A 42 -16.84 -13.82 -17.38
CA GLU A 42 -15.53 -13.38 -17.88
C GLU A 42 -15.51 -11.86 -18.18
N GLU A 43 -16.57 -11.31 -18.77
CA GLU A 43 -16.72 -9.88 -19.01
C GLU A 43 -16.76 -9.09 -17.69
N ASN A 44 -17.53 -9.55 -16.71
CA ASN A 44 -17.60 -8.93 -15.38
C ASN A 44 -16.24 -8.98 -14.67
N ALA A 45 -15.54 -10.13 -14.72
CA ALA A 45 -14.20 -10.25 -14.15
C ALA A 45 -13.18 -9.33 -14.84
N ALA A 46 -13.28 -9.13 -16.16
CA ALA A 46 -12.42 -8.22 -16.90
C ALA A 46 -12.67 -6.74 -16.51
N GLU A 47 -13.92 -6.35 -16.31
CA GLU A 47 -14.29 -5.01 -15.86
C GLU A 47 -13.78 -4.73 -14.44
N ILE A 48 -14.01 -5.67 -13.49
CA ILE A 48 -13.50 -5.56 -12.12
C ILE A 48 -11.97 -5.45 -12.14
N ARG A 49 -11.30 -6.30 -12.91
CA ARG A 49 -9.84 -6.28 -13.04
C ARG A 49 -9.34 -4.93 -13.52
N ALA A 50 -9.89 -4.41 -14.62
CA ALA A 50 -9.48 -3.13 -15.20
C ALA A 50 -9.65 -1.97 -14.20
N ARG A 51 -10.76 -1.95 -13.44
CA ARG A 51 -11.01 -0.97 -12.39
C ARG A 51 -9.99 -1.07 -11.26
N CYS A 52 -9.71 -2.28 -10.78
CA CYS A 52 -8.76 -2.52 -9.70
C CYS A 52 -7.31 -2.23 -10.12
N GLU A 53 -6.92 -2.55 -11.36
CA GLU A 53 -5.58 -2.27 -11.89
C GLU A 53 -5.33 -0.78 -12.12
N ALA A 54 -6.39 0.01 -12.33
CA ALA A 54 -6.31 1.45 -12.53
C ALA A 54 -6.26 2.25 -11.21
N SER A 55 -6.64 1.65 -10.07
CA SER A 55 -6.73 2.36 -8.78
C SER A 55 -6.48 1.44 -7.60
N HIS A 56 -5.51 1.81 -6.77
CA HIS A 56 -5.23 1.15 -5.51
C HIS A 56 -6.42 1.20 -4.54
N LEU A 57 -7.22 2.29 -4.57
CA LEU A 57 -8.43 2.38 -3.76
C LEU A 57 -9.48 1.37 -4.19
N GLU A 58 -9.71 1.23 -5.50
CA GLU A 58 -10.68 0.27 -6.03
C GLU A 58 -10.22 -1.18 -5.79
N PHE A 59 -8.92 -1.46 -5.97
CA PHE A 59 -8.33 -2.74 -5.58
C PHE A 59 -8.56 -3.03 -4.09
N SER A 60 -8.30 -2.04 -3.23
CA SER A 60 -8.47 -2.20 -1.79
C SER A 60 -9.94 -2.41 -1.40
N LYS A 61 -10.89 -1.70 -2.01
CA LYS A 61 -12.33 -1.91 -1.78
C LYS A 61 -12.77 -3.32 -2.16
N GLU A 62 -12.26 -3.84 -3.27
CA GLU A 62 -12.58 -5.17 -3.77
C GLU A 62 -11.99 -6.27 -2.88
N MET A 63 -10.73 -6.11 -2.47
CA MET A 63 -9.97 -7.18 -1.80
C MET A 63 -10.05 -7.14 -0.27
N PHE A 64 -10.33 -5.99 0.35
CA PHE A 64 -10.38 -5.84 1.81
C PHE A 64 -11.39 -6.77 2.51
N PRO A 65 -12.61 -7.02 1.97
CA PRO A 65 -13.54 -7.95 2.57
C PRO A 65 -13.00 -9.38 2.70
N HIS A 66 -12.13 -9.78 1.78
CA HIS A 66 -11.52 -11.12 1.75
C HIS A 66 -10.34 -11.27 2.69
N LEU A 67 -9.84 -10.15 3.23
CA LEU A 67 -8.83 -10.12 4.29
C LEU A 67 -9.46 -10.00 5.68
N GLU A 68 -10.39 -9.06 5.86
CA GLU A 68 -10.92 -8.65 7.17
C GLU A 68 -12.33 -9.17 7.45
N GLY A 69 -12.97 -9.84 6.48
CA GLY A 69 -14.35 -10.32 6.61
C GLY A 69 -15.43 -9.23 6.60
N ALA A 70 -15.05 -7.97 6.40
CA ALA A 70 -15.95 -6.82 6.35
C ALA A 70 -15.49 -5.82 5.28
N GLY A 71 -16.43 -5.05 4.72
CA GLY A 71 -16.11 -4.02 3.73
C GLY A 71 -15.23 -2.90 4.27
N LEU A 72 -14.33 -2.38 3.44
CA LEU A 72 -13.49 -1.24 3.79
C LEU A 72 -14.34 0.00 4.06
N ARG A 73 -14.29 0.51 5.28
CA ARG A 73 -14.88 1.80 5.61
C ARG A 73 -13.98 2.94 5.13
N VAL A 74 -14.23 3.40 3.91
CA VAL A 74 -13.39 4.40 3.26
C VAL A 74 -13.49 5.75 3.99
N GLY A 75 -12.33 6.30 4.37
CA GLY A 75 -12.17 7.68 4.82
C GLY A 75 -11.38 8.50 3.80
N PRO A 76 -11.37 9.85 3.91
CA PRO A 76 -10.68 10.73 2.96
C PRO A 76 -9.19 10.41 2.80
N HIS A 77 -8.51 10.03 3.88
CA HIS A 77 -7.10 9.63 3.87
C HIS A 77 -6.82 8.42 2.98
N HIS A 78 -7.76 7.49 2.84
CA HIS A 78 -7.60 6.35 1.93
C HIS A 78 -7.47 6.79 0.48
N ALA A 79 -8.28 7.77 0.05
CA ALA A 79 -8.20 8.32 -1.30
C ALA A 79 -6.86 9.05 -1.52
N ALA A 80 -6.42 9.88 -0.57
CA ALA A 80 -5.14 10.58 -0.64
C ALA A 80 -3.95 9.60 -0.71
N MET A 81 -3.92 8.60 0.19
CA MET A 81 -2.88 7.56 0.17
C MET A 81 -2.90 6.78 -1.15
N SER A 82 -4.09 6.39 -1.64
CA SER A 82 -4.21 5.67 -2.91
C SER A 82 -3.66 6.48 -4.07
N THR A 83 -4.01 7.75 -4.18
CA THR A 83 -3.51 8.63 -5.25
C THR A 83 -1.97 8.69 -5.23
N ALA A 84 -1.35 8.77 -4.06
CA ALA A 84 0.10 8.75 -3.93
C ALA A 84 0.69 7.38 -4.32
N LEU A 85 0.07 6.27 -3.90
CA LEU A 85 0.51 4.92 -4.23
C LEU A 85 0.28 4.57 -5.71
N ASP A 86 -0.79 5.03 -6.34
CA ASP A 86 -1.04 4.86 -7.79
C ASP A 86 0.07 5.52 -8.62
N ARG A 87 0.61 6.66 -8.17
CA ARG A 87 1.78 7.29 -8.81
C ARG A 87 3.05 6.46 -8.69
N VAL A 88 3.20 5.68 -7.59
CA VAL A 88 4.31 4.73 -7.45
C VAL A 88 4.17 3.59 -8.47
N PHE A 89 2.98 3.01 -8.61
CA PHE A 89 2.71 1.98 -9.62
C PHE A 89 2.92 2.48 -11.04
N ALA A 90 2.56 3.74 -11.31
CA ALA A 90 2.77 4.38 -12.61
C ALA A 90 4.24 4.79 -12.89
N GLY A 91 5.17 4.59 -11.92
CA GLY A 91 6.58 5.00 -12.05
C GLY A 91 6.83 6.52 -11.97
N GLN A 92 5.81 7.28 -11.56
CA GLN A 92 5.85 8.75 -11.45
C GLN A 92 6.45 9.22 -10.11
N CYS A 93 6.34 8.39 -9.06
CA CYS A 93 6.89 8.66 -7.74
C CYS A 93 7.84 7.53 -7.34
N LYS A 94 9.10 7.85 -7.05
CA LYS A 94 10.13 6.86 -6.69
C LYS A 94 10.53 6.93 -5.22
N ARG A 95 10.30 8.03 -4.57
CA ARG A 95 10.61 8.27 -3.15
C ARG A 95 9.38 8.87 -2.50
N LEU A 96 8.62 8.06 -1.78
CA LEU A 96 7.37 8.46 -1.13
C LEU A 96 7.46 8.27 0.37
N ILE A 97 7.16 9.34 1.10
CA ILE A 97 6.92 9.29 2.54
C ILE A 97 5.46 9.61 2.79
N ILE A 98 4.78 8.77 3.57
CA ILE A 98 3.41 8.97 4.03
C ILE A 98 3.43 9.02 5.55
N ASN A 99 3.06 10.16 6.13
CA ASN A 99 2.85 10.28 7.56
C ASN A 99 1.35 10.36 7.85
N VAL A 100 0.87 9.43 8.70
CA VAL A 100 -0.55 9.28 9.02
C VAL A 100 -0.72 8.72 10.43
N PRO A 101 -1.75 9.13 11.21
CA PRO A 101 -1.91 8.74 12.60
C PRO A 101 -2.04 7.22 12.82
N PRO A 102 -1.84 6.75 14.06
CA PRO A 102 -2.01 5.36 14.42
C PRO A 102 -3.47 4.92 14.24
N GLY A 103 -3.66 3.67 13.77
CA GLY A 103 -4.97 3.08 13.56
C GLY A 103 -5.76 3.66 12.36
N TYR A 104 -5.10 4.30 11.41
CA TYR A 104 -5.68 4.76 10.14
C TYR A 104 -5.39 3.79 8.99
N THR A 105 -5.35 2.49 9.28
CA THR A 105 -5.21 1.37 8.34
C THR A 105 -3.94 1.41 7.47
N LYS A 106 -2.92 2.21 7.85
CA LYS A 106 -1.69 2.41 7.07
C LYS A 106 -1.00 1.11 6.67
N THR A 107 -0.76 0.21 7.61
CA THR A 107 -0.08 -1.08 7.39
C THR A 107 -0.85 -1.98 6.43
N VAL A 108 -2.19 -2.07 6.58
CA VAL A 108 -3.01 -2.87 5.66
C VAL A 108 -3.00 -2.25 4.27
N PHE A 109 -3.11 -0.93 4.19
CA PHE A 109 -3.28 -0.21 2.93
C PHE A 109 -1.97 -0.13 2.12
N ALA A 110 -0.91 0.41 2.72
CA ALA A 110 0.39 0.53 2.05
C ALA A 110 1.28 -0.72 2.20
N GLY A 111 0.93 -1.66 3.09
CA GLY A 111 1.57 -2.96 3.21
C GLY A 111 0.79 -4.02 2.44
N VAL A 112 -0.25 -4.61 3.02
CA VAL A 112 -0.94 -5.79 2.46
C VAL A 112 -1.52 -5.53 1.09
N MET A 113 -2.33 -4.46 0.92
CA MET A 113 -3.01 -4.15 -0.34
C MET A 113 -2.02 -3.73 -1.43
N PHE A 114 -1.02 -2.91 -1.09
CA PHE A 114 0.01 -2.50 -2.05
C PHE A 114 0.83 -3.69 -2.56
N LEU A 115 1.22 -4.61 -1.68
CA LEU A 115 1.94 -5.84 -2.05
C LEU A 115 1.07 -6.72 -2.96
N ALA A 116 -0.18 -6.99 -2.57
CA ALA A 116 -1.08 -7.83 -3.34
C ALA A 116 -1.40 -7.24 -4.72
N MET A 117 -1.67 -5.93 -4.81
CA MET A 117 -1.86 -5.24 -6.08
C MET A 117 -0.61 -5.29 -6.95
N GLY A 118 0.56 -5.11 -6.37
CA GLY A 118 1.80 -5.20 -7.12
C GLY A 118 2.02 -6.57 -7.77
N PHE A 119 1.63 -7.67 -7.09
CA PHE A 119 1.65 -9.00 -7.70
C PHE A 119 0.48 -9.24 -8.67
N ALA A 120 -0.65 -8.58 -8.49
CA ALA A 120 -1.73 -8.58 -9.46
C ALA A 120 -1.28 -7.95 -10.79
N LEU A 121 -0.60 -6.80 -10.72
CA LEU A 121 -0.05 -6.08 -11.88
C LEU A 121 1.13 -6.83 -12.52
N ASN A 122 2.06 -7.33 -11.70
CA ASN A 122 3.24 -8.02 -12.21
C ASN A 122 3.62 -9.21 -11.29
N PRO A 123 3.39 -10.47 -11.72
CA PRO A 123 3.72 -11.66 -10.94
C PRO A 123 5.24 -11.85 -10.74
N ARG A 124 6.08 -11.13 -11.49
CA ARG A 124 7.54 -11.12 -11.38
C ARG A 124 8.06 -10.03 -10.45
N ALA A 125 7.18 -9.21 -9.87
CA ALA A 125 7.56 -8.14 -8.96
C ALA A 125 8.33 -8.67 -7.75
N ARG A 126 9.29 -7.88 -7.26
CA ARG A 126 10.11 -8.20 -6.09
C ARG A 126 10.00 -7.11 -5.06
N PHE A 127 9.60 -7.50 -3.86
CA PHE A 127 9.40 -6.59 -2.76
C PHE A 127 10.31 -6.91 -1.59
N ILE A 128 10.79 -5.86 -0.94
CA ILE A 128 11.31 -5.93 0.42
C ILE A 128 10.31 -5.17 1.28
N TYR A 129 9.81 -5.83 2.33
CA TYR A 129 8.94 -5.20 3.33
C TYR A 129 9.64 -5.21 4.69
N SER A 130 9.69 -4.05 5.33
CA SER A 130 10.39 -3.87 6.60
C SER A 130 9.53 -3.08 7.60
N SER A 131 9.57 -3.46 8.87
CA SER A 131 8.95 -2.76 9.99
C SER A 131 9.79 -2.98 11.25
N PHE A 132 9.48 -2.31 12.36
CA PHE A 132 10.28 -2.46 13.59
C PHE A 132 10.26 -3.87 14.17
N SER A 133 9.23 -4.65 13.95
CA SER A 133 9.00 -5.96 14.58
C SER A 133 9.01 -7.11 13.60
N GLU A 134 9.71 -8.21 13.96
CA GLU A 134 9.69 -9.46 13.19
C GLU A 134 8.28 -10.08 13.12
N ALA A 135 7.49 -9.95 14.19
CA ALA A 135 6.11 -10.44 14.22
C ALA A 135 5.25 -9.69 13.19
N LEU A 136 5.31 -8.35 13.18
CA LEU A 136 4.55 -7.50 12.26
C LEU A 136 4.92 -7.74 10.79
N VAL A 137 6.23 -7.84 10.48
CA VAL A 137 6.64 -8.09 9.07
C VAL A 137 6.16 -9.46 8.59
N LYS A 138 6.17 -10.48 9.45
CA LYS A 138 5.64 -11.80 9.12
C LYS A 138 4.12 -11.83 8.98
N GLU A 139 3.42 -11.07 9.80
CA GLU A 139 1.97 -10.92 9.74
C GLU A 139 1.54 -10.24 8.43
N THR A 140 2.08 -9.06 8.14
CA THR A 140 1.77 -8.32 6.90
C THR A 140 2.10 -9.13 5.66
N SER A 141 3.28 -9.75 5.62
CA SER A 141 3.70 -10.62 4.52
C SER A 141 2.81 -11.86 4.39
N GLY A 142 2.40 -12.45 5.52
CA GLY A 142 1.47 -13.58 5.57
C GLY A 142 0.10 -13.19 5.03
N ASN A 143 -0.44 -12.06 5.47
CA ASN A 143 -1.73 -11.54 5.04
C ASN A 143 -1.77 -11.24 3.54
N ALA A 144 -0.73 -10.60 3.00
CA ALA A 144 -0.63 -10.36 1.55
C ALA A 144 -0.57 -11.68 0.75
N ARG A 145 0.22 -12.65 1.22
CA ARG A 145 0.31 -14.00 0.63
C ARG A 145 -1.02 -14.73 0.67
N ASP A 146 -1.70 -14.70 1.81
CA ASP A 146 -2.95 -15.45 2.04
C ASP A 146 -4.11 -14.78 1.27
N LEU A 147 -4.13 -13.45 1.15
CA LEU A 147 -5.05 -12.72 0.27
C LEU A 147 -4.88 -13.16 -1.19
N MET A 148 -3.66 -13.28 -1.68
CA MET A 148 -3.39 -13.74 -3.05
C MET A 148 -3.87 -15.19 -3.29
N LYS A 149 -4.07 -16.00 -2.24
CA LYS A 149 -4.58 -17.37 -2.35
C LYS A 149 -6.10 -17.47 -2.32
N THR A 150 -6.79 -16.40 -1.98
CA THR A 150 -8.26 -16.43 -1.95
C THR A 150 -8.85 -16.73 -3.31
N PRO A 151 -9.98 -17.45 -3.38
CA PRO A 151 -10.65 -17.73 -4.65
C PRO A 151 -10.97 -16.47 -5.46
N GLU A 152 -11.31 -15.38 -4.78
CA GLU A 152 -11.67 -14.09 -5.37
C GLU A 152 -10.47 -13.43 -6.04
N PHE A 153 -9.31 -13.38 -5.36
CA PHE A 153 -8.08 -12.90 -5.98
C PHE A 153 -7.68 -13.77 -7.16
N GLN A 154 -7.73 -15.10 -7.01
CA GLN A 154 -7.35 -16.04 -8.05
C GLN A 154 -8.28 -16.00 -9.27
N ALA A 155 -9.57 -15.68 -9.08
CA ALA A 155 -10.51 -15.49 -10.19
C ALA A 155 -10.15 -14.27 -11.07
N LEU A 156 -9.60 -13.23 -10.47
CA LEU A 156 -9.20 -12.00 -11.16
C LEU A 156 -7.75 -12.08 -11.67
N TRP A 157 -6.85 -12.54 -10.82
CA TRP A 157 -5.40 -12.64 -11.09
C TRP A 157 -4.88 -14.02 -10.69
N PRO A 158 -4.91 -15.02 -11.58
CA PRO A 158 -4.40 -16.36 -11.27
C PRO A 158 -2.87 -16.29 -11.07
N ARG A 159 -2.43 -16.30 -9.81
CA ARG A 159 -1.04 -16.24 -9.39
C ARG A 159 -0.70 -17.43 -8.52
N GLN A 160 0.36 -18.14 -8.84
CA GLN A 160 0.77 -19.32 -8.08
C GLN A 160 2.06 -19.05 -7.30
N LEU A 161 2.09 -19.56 -6.08
CA LEU A 161 3.27 -19.49 -5.21
C LEU A 161 4.09 -20.76 -5.30
N ARG A 162 5.41 -20.61 -5.16
CA ARG A 162 6.34 -21.73 -5.10
C ARG A 162 6.23 -22.42 -3.73
N LYS A 163 5.91 -23.69 -3.72
CA LYS A 163 5.74 -24.51 -2.50
C LYS A 163 7.03 -24.64 -1.68
N ASP A 164 8.20 -24.59 -2.31
CA ASP A 164 9.51 -24.68 -1.66
C ASP A 164 9.96 -23.38 -0.98
N THR A 165 9.29 -22.27 -1.23
CA THR A 165 9.59 -20.95 -0.67
C THR A 165 8.31 -20.21 -0.29
N GLU A 166 7.53 -20.77 0.63
CA GLU A 166 6.21 -20.25 1.02
C GLU A 166 6.12 -19.84 2.49
N GLY A 167 7.25 -19.50 3.10
CA GLY A 167 7.31 -19.02 4.50
C GLY A 167 6.77 -17.59 4.66
N LYS A 168 6.22 -17.26 5.85
CA LYS A 168 5.71 -15.89 6.13
C LYS A 168 6.75 -14.79 5.98
N GLY A 169 8.02 -15.08 6.26
CA GLY A 169 9.11 -14.10 6.11
C GLY A 169 9.69 -14.03 4.69
N ARG A 170 9.45 -15.03 3.86
CA ARG A 170 9.93 -15.08 2.47
C ARG A 170 9.11 -16.04 1.65
N TRP A 171 8.64 -15.58 0.50
CA TRP A 171 7.94 -16.41 -0.46
C TRP A 171 8.17 -15.93 -1.90
N LYS A 172 7.90 -16.78 -2.86
CA LYS A 172 8.10 -16.51 -4.28
C LYS A 172 6.90 -16.96 -5.10
N THR A 173 6.66 -16.26 -6.21
CA THR A 173 5.76 -16.70 -7.28
C THR A 173 6.44 -17.72 -8.18
N LEU A 174 5.67 -18.49 -8.95
CA LEU A 174 6.21 -19.39 -9.98
C LEU A 174 6.93 -18.62 -11.09
N GLU A 175 6.48 -17.40 -11.38
CA GLU A 175 7.04 -16.52 -12.41
C GLU A 175 8.37 -15.88 -12.01
N GLY A 176 8.83 -16.09 -10.76
CA GLY A 176 10.14 -15.63 -10.27
C GLY A 176 10.12 -14.30 -9.49
N GLY A 177 8.94 -13.74 -9.27
CA GLY A 177 8.74 -12.66 -8.31
C GLY A 177 8.86 -13.14 -6.86
N GLY A 178 8.67 -12.25 -5.90
CA GLY A 178 8.63 -12.64 -4.50
C GLY A 178 8.78 -11.50 -3.52
N LEU A 179 8.59 -11.85 -2.25
CA LEU A 179 8.71 -10.95 -1.11
C LEU A 179 9.77 -11.46 -0.13
N LEU A 180 10.57 -10.54 0.40
CA LEU A 180 11.36 -10.69 1.61
C LEU A 180 10.82 -9.73 2.67
N ALA A 181 10.35 -10.26 3.78
CA ALA A 181 9.93 -9.50 4.96
C ALA A 181 10.98 -9.63 6.06
N ALA A 182 11.52 -8.51 6.53
CA ALA A 182 12.57 -8.48 7.53
C ALA A 182 12.42 -7.27 8.47
N PRO A 183 12.69 -7.43 9.78
CA PRO A 183 12.63 -6.30 10.70
C PRO A 183 13.68 -5.24 10.36
N ALA A 184 13.38 -3.96 10.61
CA ALA A 184 14.23 -2.82 10.30
C ALA A 184 15.62 -2.92 10.94
N GLY A 185 15.72 -3.48 12.15
CA GLY A 185 16.97 -3.81 12.83
C GLY A 185 17.65 -5.10 12.35
N GLY A 186 16.98 -5.91 11.52
CA GLY A 186 17.42 -7.25 11.13
C GLY A 186 18.33 -7.30 9.92
N THR A 187 18.68 -8.52 9.50
CA THR A 187 19.54 -8.77 8.34
C THR A 187 18.71 -8.87 7.06
N ILE A 188 19.00 -8.03 6.09
CA ILE A 188 18.43 -8.08 4.75
C ILE A 188 19.52 -8.51 3.78
N THR A 189 19.64 -9.81 3.51
CA THR A 189 20.68 -10.37 2.63
C THR A 189 20.10 -11.29 1.56
N GLY A 190 20.79 -11.41 0.43
CA GLY A 190 20.43 -12.37 -0.63
C GLY A 190 19.12 -12.07 -1.35
N PHE A 191 18.60 -10.83 -1.25
CA PHE A 191 17.42 -10.37 -1.96
C PHE A 191 17.58 -8.91 -2.37
N ARG A 192 17.09 -8.54 -3.54
CA ARG A 192 17.02 -7.16 -4.03
C ARG A 192 15.59 -6.86 -4.43
N ALA A 193 15.13 -5.66 -4.08
CA ALA A 193 13.88 -5.13 -4.58
C ALA A 193 13.99 -4.88 -6.09
N VAL A 194 12.91 -5.09 -6.81
CA VAL A 194 12.68 -4.98 -8.24
C VAL A 194 13.55 -5.86 -9.15
N THR A 195 13.22 -5.84 -10.44
CA THR A 195 13.97 -6.42 -11.55
C THR A 195 14.35 -5.30 -12.52
N MET A 196 15.21 -5.60 -13.51
CA MET A 196 15.62 -4.63 -14.54
C MET A 196 14.64 -4.56 -15.73
N GLU A 197 13.42 -5.08 -15.55
CA GLU A 197 12.38 -5.06 -16.58
C GLU A 197 11.67 -3.70 -16.62
N PRO A 198 11.12 -3.29 -17.78
CA PRO A 198 10.32 -2.06 -17.88
C PRO A 198 9.03 -2.13 -17.04
N GLY A 199 8.55 -0.98 -16.57
CA GLY A 199 7.33 -0.85 -15.80
C GLY A 199 7.52 -1.12 -14.29
N PHE A 200 6.41 -1.32 -13.59
CA PHE A 200 6.45 -1.61 -12.16
C PHE A 200 6.91 -3.04 -11.90
N THR A 201 8.03 -3.19 -11.22
CA THR A 201 8.65 -4.48 -10.93
C THR A 201 8.88 -4.74 -9.45
N GLY A 202 8.26 -3.92 -8.58
CA GLY A 202 8.32 -4.06 -7.13
C GLY A 202 8.72 -2.77 -6.43
N ALA A 203 8.98 -2.86 -5.13
CA ALA A 203 9.37 -1.73 -4.30
C ALA A 203 10.08 -2.20 -3.01
N LEU A 204 10.73 -1.25 -2.34
CA LEU A 204 11.07 -1.34 -0.91
C LEU A 204 9.98 -0.61 -0.13
N ILE A 205 9.36 -1.30 0.85
CA ILE A 205 8.37 -0.72 1.75
C ILE A 205 8.93 -0.73 3.16
N ILE A 206 8.90 0.41 3.83
CA ILE A 206 9.31 0.58 5.23
C ILE A 206 8.09 1.10 6.00
N ASP A 207 7.55 0.26 6.87
CA ASP A 207 6.33 0.55 7.65
C ASP A 207 6.69 0.62 9.13
N ASP A 208 6.48 1.77 9.76
CA ASP A 208 6.83 2.05 11.14
C ASP A 208 8.20 1.42 11.52
N PRO A 209 9.34 1.98 11.06
CA PRO A 209 10.66 1.35 11.25
C PRO A 209 11.16 1.39 12.70
N LEU A 210 10.58 2.23 13.54
CA LEU A 210 10.91 2.42 14.96
C LEU A 210 9.64 2.29 15.79
N LYS A 211 9.70 1.61 16.92
CA LYS A 211 8.56 1.55 17.86
C LYS A 211 8.49 2.82 18.71
N PRO A 212 7.29 3.21 19.19
CA PRO A 212 7.13 4.42 19.97
C PRO A 212 8.04 4.49 21.22
N ASP A 213 8.20 3.38 21.95
CA ASP A 213 9.03 3.33 23.17
C ASP A 213 10.52 3.63 22.93
N ASP A 214 11.00 3.46 21.69
CA ASP A 214 12.40 3.73 21.32
C ASP A 214 12.60 5.10 20.66
N ALA A 215 11.51 5.87 20.48
CA ALA A 215 11.55 7.13 19.73
C ALA A 215 12.44 8.20 20.38
N ASP A 216 12.42 8.29 21.72
CA ASP A 216 13.23 9.24 22.48
C ASP A 216 14.66 8.74 22.76
N SER A 217 14.98 7.51 22.33
CA SER A 217 16.31 6.95 22.50
C SER A 217 17.32 7.55 21.53
N ASP A 218 18.30 8.30 22.05
CA ASP A 218 19.43 8.85 21.29
C ASP A 218 20.36 7.77 20.71
N THR A 219 20.11 6.51 21.01
CA THR A 219 20.86 5.36 20.48
C THR A 219 20.07 4.63 19.39
N GLU A 220 18.81 4.28 19.65
CA GLU A 220 18.02 3.46 18.71
C GLU A 220 17.55 4.28 17.51
N ARG A 221 17.10 5.52 17.71
CA ARG A 221 16.66 6.40 16.62
C ARG A 221 17.77 6.63 15.57
N PRO A 222 18.99 7.11 15.92
CA PRO A 222 20.06 7.30 14.94
C PRO A 222 20.53 5.99 14.30
N LYS A 223 20.46 4.89 15.03
CA LYS A 223 20.80 3.55 14.52
C LYS A 223 19.86 3.13 13.40
N ILE A 224 18.55 3.36 13.55
CA ILE A 224 17.56 3.08 12.49
C ILE A 224 17.77 4.03 11.30
N ASN A 225 17.98 5.32 11.52
CA ASN A 225 18.25 6.29 10.46
C ASN A 225 19.50 5.90 9.64
N LYS A 226 20.60 5.53 10.32
CA LYS A 226 21.83 5.06 9.67
C LYS A 226 21.60 3.86 8.76
N ARG A 227 20.60 3.01 9.02
CA ARG A 227 20.28 1.86 8.17
C ARG A 227 19.80 2.25 6.79
N TRP A 228 19.33 3.48 6.60
CA TRP A 228 19.06 3.99 5.25
C TRP A 228 20.28 3.81 4.35
N HIS A 229 21.44 4.27 4.76
CA HIS A 229 22.67 4.17 3.99
C HIS A 229 23.31 2.78 4.04
N THR A 230 23.35 2.16 5.22
CA THR A 230 24.11 0.92 5.41
C THR A 230 23.40 -0.35 4.93
N THR A 231 22.06 -0.28 4.86
CA THR A 231 21.26 -1.47 4.55
C THR A 231 20.28 -1.22 3.41
N PHE A 232 19.33 -0.30 3.57
CA PHE A 232 18.21 -0.17 2.64
C PHE A 232 18.65 0.25 1.23
N LYS A 233 19.45 1.31 1.08
CA LYS A 233 19.96 1.74 -0.23
C LYS A 233 20.70 0.63 -0.97
N SER A 234 21.49 -0.19 -0.28
CA SER A 234 22.25 -1.30 -0.91
C SER A 234 21.36 -2.45 -1.41
N ARG A 235 20.07 -2.48 -1.05
CA ARG A 235 19.10 -3.49 -1.50
C ARG A 235 18.31 -3.05 -2.72
N LEU A 236 18.42 -1.80 -3.12
CA LEU A 236 17.85 -1.32 -4.38
C LEU A 236 18.69 -1.86 -5.54
N ALA A 237 18.02 -2.40 -6.57
CA ALA A 237 18.71 -2.92 -7.75
C ALA A 237 19.34 -1.80 -8.58
N HIS A 238 18.70 -0.62 -8.58
CA HIS A 238 19.13 0.64 -9.21
C HIS A 238 18.48 1.83 -8.49
N GLU A 239 18.85 3.06 -8.84
CA GLU A 239 18.37 4.29 -8.19
C GLU A 239 16.86 4.54 -8.36
N ASP A 240 16.30 4.05 -9.47
CA ASP A 240 14.89 4.22 -9.79
C ASP A 240 13.94 3.24 -9.08
N VAL A 241 14.45 2.36 -8.22
CA VAL A 241 13.61 1.46 -7.42
C VAL A 241 12.70 2.28 -6.52
N PRO A 242 11.37 2.09 -6.59
CA PRO A 242 10.46 2.79 -5.70
C PRO A 242 10.71 2.43 -4.24
N VAL A 243 10.70 3.45 -3.39
CA VAL A 243 10.72 3.29 -1.93
C VAL A 243 9.52 4.02 -1.35
N VAL A 244 8.73 3.28 -0.58
CA VAL A 244 7.58 3.80 0.16
C VAL A 244 7.87 3.68 1.65
N ILE A 245 7.89 4.80 2.33
CA ILE A 245 7.96 4.85 3.80
C ILE A 245 6.59 5.29 4.29
N ILE A 246 5.99 4.49 5.15
CA ILE A 246 4.73 4.85 5.79
C ILE A 246 4.88 4.70 7.29
N MET A 247 4.62 5.78 8.03
CA MET A 247 4.72 5.77 9.47
C MET A 247 3.94 6.92 10.10
N GLN A 248 3.59 6.78 11.36
CA GLN A 248 3.29 7.94 12.19
C GLN A 248 4.60 8.64 12.54
N ARG A 249 4.56 9.94 12.79
CA ARG A 249 5.70 10.66 13.33
C ARG A 249 5.85 10.33 14.82
N LEU A 250 7.06 10.25 15.30
CA LEU A 250 7.38 9.93 16.69
C LEU A 250 8.32 10.96 17.33
N HIS A 251 9.26 11.48 16.55
CA HIS A 251 10.28 12.43 17.00
C HIS A 251 10.68 13.34 15.83
N PRO A 252 11.15 14.59 16.04
CA PRO A 252 11.65 15.45 14.95
C PRO A 252 12.67 14.74 14.06
N ASP A 253 13.62 13.99 14.67
CA ASP A 253 14.67 13.24 13.97
C ASP A 253 14.32 11.77 13.76
N ASP A 254 13.05 11.38 13.69
CA ASP A 254 12.67 10.05 13.27
C ASP A 254 13.05 9.81 11.79
N MET A 255 12.84 8.61 11.26
CA MET A 255 13.26 8.32 9.88
C MET A 255 12.64 9.28 8.86
N SER A 256 11.38 9.70 9.04
CA SER A 256 10.78 10.71 8.16
C SER A 256 11.49 12.06 8.26
N GLY A 257 11.68 12.58 9.47
CA GLY A 257 12.39 13.84 9.67
C GLY A 257 13.82 13.81 9.14
N TYR A 258 14.56 12.75 9.44
CA TYR A 258 15.92 12.52 8.95
C TYR A 258 16.02 12.55 7.41
N LEU A 259 15.09 11.93 6.72
CA LEU A 259 15.10 11.87 5.26
C LEU A 259 14.62 13.18 4.63
N LEU A 260 13.60 13.81 5.21
CA LEU A 260 13.02 15.06 4.71
C LEU A 260 13.96 16.26 4.93
N SER A 261 14.82 16.24 5.97
CA SER A 261 15.85 17.26 6.18
C SER A 261 17.06 17.16 5.23
N GLY A 262 17.13 16.09 4.41
CA GLY A 262 18.18 15.88 3.43
C GLY A 262 19.33 14.98 3.86
N GLU A 263 19.34 14.53 5.10
CA GLU A 263 20.37 13.62 5.62
C GLU A 263 20.44 12.28 4.86
N GLY A 264 19.34 11.88 4.22
CA GLY A 264 19.26 10.69 3.36
C GLY A 264 19.87 10.88 1.96
N GLY A 265 20.07 12.13 1.51
CA GLY A 265 20.61 12.49 0.22
C GLY A 265 19.68 12.26 -0.98
N ASP A 266 18.40 11.90 -0.76
CA ASP A 266 17.36 11.78 -1.78
C ASP A 266 16.31 12.86 -1.57
N GLU A 267 15.59 13.25 -2.63
CA GLU A 267 14.38 14.06 -2.53
C GLU A 267 13.15 13.17 -2.40
N TRP A 268 12.23 13.56 -1.56
CA TRP A 268 11.05 12.75 -1.21
C TRP A 268 9.76 13.50 -1.52
N GLU A 269 8.83 12.86 -2.17
CA GLU A 269 7.44 13.28 -2.17
C GLU A 269 6.83 12.92 -0.82
N HIS A 270 6.22 13.90 -0.16
CA HIS A 270 5.73 13.75 1.21
C HIS A 270 4.23 14.01 1.31
N LEU A 271 3.50 12.97 1.67
CA LEU A 271 2.07 13.03 2.00
C LEU A 271 1.93 13.09 3.52
N MET A 272 1.67 14.27 4.06
CA MET A 272 1.42 14.47 5.49
C MET A 272 -0.10 14.53 5.74
N LEU A 273 -0.61 13.65 6.59
CA LEU A 273 -2.03 13.51 6.89
C LEU A 273 -2.24 13.61 8.41
N PRO A 274 -2.34 14.83 8.97
CA PRO A 274 -2.64 15.02 10.39
C PRO A 274 -4.08 14.60 10.72
N VAL A 275 -4.35 14.31 11.99
CA VAL A 275 -5.70 13.91 12.47
C VAL A 275 -6.75 15.00 12.24
N MET A 276 -6.32 16.26 12.25
CA MET A 276 -7.10 17.45 11.92
C MET A 276 -6.47 18.14 10.72
N ILE A 277 -7.21 18.28 9.65
CA ILE A 277 -6.78 19.01 8.45
C ILE A 277 -7.01 20.49 8.67
N ASP A 278 -5.92 21.26 8.59
CA ASP A 278 -5.91 22.71 8.66
C ASP A 278 -5.56 23.28 7.29
N PRO A 279 -6.39 24.15 6.69
CA PRO A 279 -6.10 24.75 5.38
C PRO A 279 -4.93 25.73 5.42
N ASP A 280 -4.64 26.29 6.61
CA ASP A 280 -3.56 27.25 6.81
C ASP A 280 -2.26 26.59 7.26
N GLU A 281 -2.21 25.27 7.23
CA GLU A 281 -1.05 24.49 7.64
C GLU A 281 0.17 24.78 6.73
N ILE A 282 1.24 25.29 7.31
CA ILE A 282 2.49 25.58 6.59
C ILE A 282 3.36 24.32 6.58
N TYR A 283 3.88 23.96 5.41
CA TYR A 283 4.85 22.86 5.29
C TYR A 283 6.15 23.23 6.02
N PRO A 284 6.73 22.32 6.84
CA PRO A 284 7.91 22.65 7.63
C PRO A 284 9.12 23.06 6.78
N ASP A 285 9.73 24.20 7.09
CA ASP A 285 10.90 24.74 6.38
C ASP A 285 12.15 23.84 6.51
N GLU A 286 12.24 23.09 7.61
CA GLU A 286 13.31 22.11 7.84
C GLU A 286 13.25 20.90 6.88
N PHE A 287 12.14 20.68 6.21
CA PHE A 287 12.00 19.59 5.23
C PHE A 287 12.53 19.98 3.85
N THR A 288 13.81 20.38 3.82
CA THR A 288 14.50 20.92 2.63
C THR A 288 14.55 19.96 1.43
N HIS A 289 14.42 18.65 1.69
CA HIS A 289 14.36 17.56 0.68
C HIS A 289 12.97 16.93 0.58
N GLY A 290 11.96 17.54 1.20
CA GLY A 290 10.58 17.15 1.12
C GLY A 290 9.82 17.98 0.09
N ARG A 291 9.06 17.30 -0.78
CA ARG A 291 8.11 17.94 -1.70
C ARG A 291 6.70 17.59 -1.25
N PRO A 292 5.93 18.53 -0.71
CA PRO A 292 4.59 18.26 -0.21
C PRO A 292 3.68 17.79 -1.34
N ILE A 293 2.92 16.73 -1.07
CA ILE A 293 1.81 16.29 -1.92
C ILE A 293 0.56 17.00 -1.44
N ASP A 294 -0.08 17.76 -2.33
CA ASP A 294 -1.41 18.28 -2.07
C ASP A 294 -2.40 17.11 -1.99
N HIS A 295 -2.94 16.89 -0.81
CA HIS A 295 -3.91 15.83 -0.56
C HIS A 295 -5.34 16.20 -0.96
N GLY A 296 -5.64 17.48 -1.22
CA GLY A 296 -6.96 17.98 -1.63
C GLY A 296 -8.08 17.75 -0.62
N LEU A 297 -7.75 17.51 0.66
CA LEU A 297 -8.72 17.22 1.70
C LEU A 297 -9.32 18.50 2.25
N LYS A 298 -10.59 18.41 2.68
CA LYS A 298 -11.30 19.54 3.30
C LYS A 298 -10.84 19.70 4.75
N PRO A 299 -10.88 20.95 5.27
CA PRO A 299 -10.64 21.22 6.69
C PRO A 299 -11.54 20.39 7.61
N GLY A 300 -11.01 20.01 8.76
CA GLY A 300 -11.69 19.22 9.77
C GLY A 300 -11.04 17.86 10.05
N PRO A 301 -11.72 16.97 10.82
CA PRO A 301 -11.19 15.66 11.15
C PRO A 301 -10.86 14.82 9.92
N LEU A 302 -9.63 14.27 9.86
CA LEU A 302 -9.16 13.42 8.76
C LEU A 302 -10.08 12.21 8.50
N TRP A 303 -10.60 11.61 9.57
CA TRP A 303 -11.57 10.53 9.49
C TRP A 303 -12.66 10.71 10.56
N PRO A 304 -13.74 11.48 10.26
CA PRO A 304 -14.79 11.79 11.24
C PRO A 304 -15.48 10.55 11.82
N ALA A 305 -15.50 9.46 11.06
CA ALA A 305 -16.06 8.19 11.50
C ALA A 305 -15.24 7.49 12.60
N LYS A 306 -13.96 7.84 12.74
CA LYS A 306 -13.05 7.32 13.77
C LYS A 306 -12.85 8.34 14.89
N HIS A 307 -12.49 9.55 14.54
CA HIS A 307 -12.24 10.63 15.49
C HIS A 307 -13.13 11.83 15.16
N THR A 308 -14.05 12.14 16.07
CA THR A 308 -14.80 13.39 16.05
C THR A 308 -13.93 14.53 16.58
N GLU A 309 -14.29 15.79 16.32
CA GLU A 309 -13.59 16.96 16.87
C GLU A 309 -13.39 16.86 18.39
N LYS A 310 -14.48 16.54 19.12
CA LYS A 310 -14.43 16.34 20.57
C LYS A 310 -13.42 15.24 20.99
N HIS A 311 -13.29 14.18 20.22
CA HIS A 311 -12.32 13.13 20.53
C HIS A 311 -10.90 13.61 20.25
N ILE A 312 -10.70 14.41 19.21
CA ILE A 312 -9.41 15.02 18.89
C ILE A 312 -8.98 16.01 19.99
N GLU A 313 -9.90 16.82 20.54
CA GLU A 313 -9.65 17.68 21.70
C GLU A 313 -9.14 16.89 22.91
N LEU A 314 -9.68 15.69 23.15
CA LEU A 314 -9.19 14.81 24.21
C LEU A 314 -7.77 14.28 23.96
N LEU A 315 -7.40 14.03 22.71
CA LEU A 315 -6.04 13.59 22.36
C LEU A 315 -4.99 14.68 22.61
N GLN A 316 -5.37 15.95 22.61
CA GLN A 316 -4.49 17.10 22.85
C GLN A 316 -4.02 17.23 24.31
N HIS A 317 -4.60 16.46 25.25
CA HIS A 317 -4.14 16.47 26.65
C HIS A 317 -2.69 16.02 26.82
N ASP A 318 -2.20 15.14 25.94
CA ASP A 318 -0.78 14.82 25.85
C ASP A 318 -0.19 15.52 24.63
N GLU A 319 0.39 16.70 24.86
CA GLU A 319 0.91 17.56 23.80
C GLU A 319 2.01 16.88 22.97
N PHE A 320 2.89 16.09 23.60
CA PHE A 320 3.96 15.39 22.90
C PHE A 320 3.43 14.26 22.01
N VAL A 321 2.57 13.42 22.55
CA VAL A 321 1.94 12.35 21.77
C VAL A 321 1.06 12.90 20.66
N TYR A 322 0.28 13.96 20.96
CA TYR A 322 -0.59 14.58 19.98
C TYR A 322 0.20 15.20 18.83
N SER A 323 1.19 16.06 19.13
CA SER A 323 2.00 16.73 18.12
C SER A 323 2.72 15.73 17.22
N ALA A 324 3.29 14.66 17.79
CA ALA A 324 3.98 13.64 17.03
C ALA A 324 3.01 12.73 16.28
N GLN A 325 2.24 11.91 16.98
CA GLN A 325 1.53 10.78 16.37
C GLN A 325 0.24 11.20 15.67
N TYR A 326 -0.40 12.28 16.11
CA TYR A 326 -1.69 12.70 15.57
C TYR A 326 -1.59 13.92 14.65
N ALA A 327 -0.86 14.96 15.05
CA ALA A 327 -0.64 16.12 14.19
C ALA A 327 0.50 15.92 13.17
N GLN A 328 1.28 14.85 13.27
CA GLN A 328 2.43 14.54 12.41
C GLN A 328 3.55 15.60 12.47
N ARG A 329 3.62 16.38 13.55
CA ARG A 329 4.57 17.48 13.80
C ARG A 329 5.19 17.32 15.18
N PRO A 330 6.10 16.35 15.36
CA PRO A 330 6.72 16.13 16.66
C PRO A 330 7.51 17.34 17.12
N ILE A 331 7.36 17.70 18.40
CA ILE A 331 8.16 18.69 19.10
C ILE A 331 9.27 18.00 19.89
N ALA A 332 10.45 18.62 19.95
CA ALA A 332 11.55 18.04 20.73
C ALA A 332 11.25 18.09 22.24
N PRO A 333 11.56 17.01 22.99
CA PRO A 333 11.51 17.06 24.45
C PRO A 333 12.42 18.20 24.95
N GLY A 334 11.87 19.19 25.65
CA GLY A 334 12.58 20.39 26.11
C GLY A 334 12.29 21.67 25.34
N GLY A 335 11.76 21.61 24.11
CA GLY A 335 11.30 22.79 23.37
C GLY A 335 10.03 23.44 23.93
N ALA A 336 9.26 22.70 24.74
CA ALA A 336 8.03 23.22 25.37
C ALA A 336 8.28 24.01 26.68
N ILE A 337 9.52 24.07 27.17
CA ILE A 337 9.85 24.80 28.43
C ILE A 337 9.85 26.31 28.23
N PHE A 338 10.14 26.78 27.01
CA PHE A 338 10.09 28.19 26.64
C PHE A 338 9.21 28.37 25.42
N ARG A 339 7.91 28.67 25.61
CA ARG A 339 7.04 29.13 24.54
C ARG A 339 7.37 30.59 24.24
N GLU A 340 7.18 31.01 22.99
CA GLU A 340 7.36 32.42 22.57
C GLU A 340 6.58 33.41 23.47
N GLU A 341 5.42 32.99 23.97
CA GLU A 341 4.59 33.69 24.96
C GLU A 341 5.27 33.85 26.34
N HIS A 342 6.30 33.03 26.65
CA HIS A 342 7.12 33.15 27.85
C HIS A 342 8.35 34.07 27.64
N LEU A 343 8.61 34.48 26.41
CA LEU A 343 9.67 35.44 26.07
C LEU A 343 9.14 36.87 26.07
N VAL A 344 8.24 37.19 27.03
CA VAL A 344 7.71 38.53 27.18
C VAL A 344 8.85 39.47 27.54
N GLY A 345 9.22 40.29 26.56
CA GLY A 345 9.68 41.64 26.83
C GLY A 345 11.05 41.79 27.45
N TRP A 346 12.13 41.60 26.67
CA TRP A 346 13.39 42.29 26.90
C TRP A 346 13.38 43.76 26.47
N ASP A 347 12.31 44.17 25.76
CA ASP A 347 12.15 45.56 25.28
C ASP A 347 11.37 46.46 26.25
N GLU A 348 10.98 45.97 27.44
CA GLU A 348 10.30 46.74 28.48
C GLU A 348 11.06 46.86 29.82
N LEU A 349 12.36 46.61 29.85
CA LEU A 349 13.26 46.93 30.95
C LEU A 349 14.24 48.08 30.56
#